data_d8c7b62b0d3ed8b0945daa8ecf6ba0e6
#
_entry.id   d8c7b62b0d3ed8b0945daa8ecf6ba0e6
#
_cell.length_a   1.000
_cell.length_b   1.000
_cell.length_c   1.000
_cell.angle_alpha   90.00
_cell.angle_beta   90.00
_cell.angle_gamma   90.00
#
_symmetry.space_group_name_H-M   'P 1'
#
loop_
_entity.id
_entity.type
_entity.pdbx_description
1 polymer ?
#
loop_
_entity_poly.entity_id
_entity_poly.type
_entity_poly.pdbx_seq_one_letter_code
_entity_poly.pdbx_strand_id
1 'polypeptide(L)'
;MLFRSSAPVPMTEDLPTSATNPYGWSKVMQEQILTDVAAATPGFQVALLRYFNPVGAHPSGQIGEDPQGIPNNLMPFVAQVAVGRRERLSVFGGDYETTDGTGERDYIHVVDLAEGHVAALEHLAAHPEIGARAWNLGTGHGTSVLEMVKAFEVASGREVPYEITDRRPGDLAVVYADTTRAADELGWRTSRTVEDMCADTWRWQSANPQGFPG
;
A
#
# COMPACT_ATOMS: atom_id res chain seq x y z
N MET A 1 4.89 -4.12 -8.54
CA MET A 1 5.19 -2.69 -8.68
C MET A 1 5.04 -2.32 -10.14
N LEU A 2 4.41 -1.18 -10.45
CA LEU A 2 4.16 -0.68 -11.82
C LEU A 2 5.29 0.21 -12.36
N PHE A 3 6.20 0.66 -11.50
CA PHE A 3 7.30 1.55 -11.86
C PHE A 3 8.62 0.81 -12.02
N ARG A 4 9.54 1.37 -12.81
CA ARG A 4 10.88 0.80 -13.00
C ARG A 4 11.66 0.78 -11.69
N SER A 5 12.55 -0.19 -11.54
CA SER A 5 13.42 -0.35 -10.37
C SER A 5 14.40 0.82 -10.13
N SER A 6 14.54 1.73 -11.08
CA SER A 6 15.37 2.94 -10.99
C SER A 6 14.55 4.23 -11.05
N ALA A 7 13.24 4.16 -10.83
CA ALA A 7 12.39 5.35 -10.85
C ALA A 7 12.76 6.31 -9.71
N PRO A 8 12.82 7.63 -9.98
CA PRO A 8 13.03 8.62 -8.92
C PRO A 8 11.85 8.64 -7.95
N VAL A 9 12.11 9.04 -6.72
CA VAL A 9 11.07 9.30 -5.71
C VAL A 9 11.01 10.80 -5.42
N PRO A 10 9.81 11.38 -5.18
CA PRO A 10 8.49 10.74 -5.23
C PRO A 10 8.10 10.24 -6.63
N MET A 11 7.38 9.11 -6.70
CA MET A 11 6.95 8.53 -7.97
C MET A 11 5.69 9.22 -8.49
N THR A 12 5.79 9.87 -9.65
CA THR A 12 4.64 10.50 -10.34
C THR A 12 3.93 9.52 -11.26
N GLU A 13 2.68 9.82 -11.64
CA GLU A 13 1.91 9.00 -12.57
C GLU A 13 2.46 9.00 -14.00
N ASP A 14 3.25 10.03 -14.35
CA ASP A 14 3.83 10.19 -15.70
C ASP A 14 5.12 9.38 -15.90
N LEU A 15 5.63 8.75 -14.86
CA LEU A 15 6.77 7.85 -14.98
C LEU A 15 6.42 6.64 -15.85
N PRO A 16 7.36 6.19 -16.69
CA PRO A 16 7.16 4.99 -17.51
C PRO A 16 6.85 3.77 -16.65
N THR A 17 5.73 3.12 -16.93
CA THR A 17 5.36 1.87 -16.27
C THR A 17 6.13 0.70 -16.86
N SER A 18 6.62 -0.18 -15.99
CA SER A 18 7.24 -1.46 -16.38
C SER A 18 7.21 -2.42 -15.20
N ALA A 19 7.49 -3.69 -15.44
CA ALA A 19 7.52 -4.68 -14.38
C ALA A 19 8.68 -5.66 -14.56
N THR A 20 9.07 -6.32 -13.48
CA THR A 20 10.13 -7.34 -13.43
C THR A 20 9.56 -8.74 -13.19
N ASN A 21 8.25 -8.86 -13.01
CA ASN A 21 7.59 -10.13 -12.74
C ASN A 21 6.21 -10.21 -13.44
N PRO A 22 5.64 -11.42 -13.60
CA PRO A 22 4.36 -11.62 -14.31
C PRO A 22 3.18 -10.85 -13.69
N TYR A 23 3.10 -10.74 -12.36
CA TYR A 23 2.05 -9.97 -11.69
C TYR A 23 2.13 -8.48 -12.06
N GLY A 24 3.30 -7.88 -11.97
CA GLY A 24 3.48 -6.48 -12.37
C GLY A 24 3.14 -6.26 -13.84
N TRP A 25 3.57 -7.17 -14.74
CA TRP A 25 3.22 -7.09 -16.16
C TRP A 25 1.72 -7.20 -16.39
N SER A 26 1.00 -8.04 -15.65
CA SER A 26 -0.46 -8.11 -15.78
C SER A 26 -1.13 -6.76 -15.47
N LYS A 27 -0.59 -5.98 -14.51
CA LYS A 27 -1.10 -4.63 -14.18
C LYS A 27 -0.78 -3.61 -15.26
N VAL A 28 0.45 -3.62 -15.80
CA VAL A 28 0.83 -2.75 -16.93
C VAL A 28 -0.06 -3.01 -18.14
N MET A 29 -0.29 -4.29 -18.48
CA MET A 29 -1.16 -4.66 -19.59
C MET A 29 -2.61 -4.25 -19.36
N GLN A 30 -3.15 -4.39 -18.15
CA GLN A 30 -4.50 -3.93 -17.81
C GLN A 30 -4.64 -2.41 -17.98
N GLU A 31 -3.68 -1.61 -17.50
CA GLU A 31 -3.69 -0.16 -17.70
C GLU A 31 -3.69 0.19 -19.19
N GLN A 32 -2.84 -0.46 -20.00
CA GLN A 32 -2.78 -0.20 -21.44
C GLN A 32 -4.11 -0.56 -22.13
N ILE A 33 -4.65 -1.75 -21.87
CA ILE A 33 -5.92 -2.20 -22.45
C ILE A 33 -7.05 -1.22 -22.11
N LEU A 34 -7.16 -0.83 -20.84
CA LEU A 34 -8.22 0.07 -20.37
C LEU A 34 -8.08 1.48 -20.98
N THR A 35 -6.85 1.96 -21.14
CA THR A 35 -6.56 3.24 -21.80
C THR A 35 -6.98 3.20 -23.28
N ASP A 36 -6.64 2.13 -23.99
CA ASP A 36 -6.99 1.98 -25.41
C ASP A 36 -8.51 1.82 -25.60
N VAL A 37 -9.19 1.09 -24.71
CA VAL A 37 -10.65 0.96 -24.72
C VAL A 37 -11.32 2.32 -24.47
N ALA A 38 -10.82 3.09 -23.50
CA ALA A 38 -11.36 4.44 -23.21
C ALA A 38 -11.19 5.37 -24.42
N ALA A 39 -10.04 5.31 -25.07
CA ALA A 39 -9.78 6.11 -26.28
C ALA A 39 -10.67 5.71 -27.48
N ALA A 40 -11.04 4.43 -27.59
CA ALA A 40 -11.84 3.91 -28.69
C ALA A 40 -13.36 4.00 -28.46
N THR A 41 -13.81 4.21 -27.22
CA THR A 41 -15.22 4.11 -26.84
C THR A 41 -15.70 5.43 -26.23
N PRO A 42 -16.42 6.27 -27.01
CA PRO A 42 -16.95 7.51 -26.48
C PRO A 42 -17.80 7.31 -25.22
N GLY A 43 -17.54 8.11 -24.18
CA GLY A 43 -18.24 8.04 -22.88
C GLY A 43 -17.78 6.91 -21.95
N PHE A 44 -16.82 6.06 -22.36
CA PHE A 44 -16.20 5.11 -21.44
C PHE A 44 -15.08 5.79 -20.64
N GLN A 45 -15.17 5.70 -19.33
CA GLN A 45 -14.23 6.35 -18.41
C GLN A 45 -13.54 5.33 -17.51
N VAL A 46 -12.28 5.57 -17.19
CA VAL A 46 -11.47 4.67 -16.35
C VAL A 46 -10.65 5.46 -15.34
N ALA A 47 -10.82 5.16 -14.06
CA ALA A 47 -9.90 5.56 -13.00
C ALA A 47 -8.82 4.47 -12.85
N LEU A 48 -7.58 4.78 -13.20
CA LEU A 48 -6.42 3.92 -13.00
C LEU A 48 -5.79 4.25 -11.64
N LEU A 49 -6.29 3.61 -10.58
CA LEU A 49 -5.87 3.89 -9.22
C LEU A 49 -4.63 3.04 -8.87
N ARG A 50 -3.50 3.71 -8.68
CA ARG A 50 -2.21 3.09 -8.37
C ARG A 50 -1.95 3.13 -6.88
N TYR A 51 -2.31 2.04 -6.18
CA TYR A 51 -2.07 1.94 -4.73
C TYR A 51 -0.61 1.68 -4.42
N PHE A 52 -0.13 2.31 -3.34
CA PHE A 52 1.17 1.95 -2.79
C PHE A 52 1.00 0.76 -1.84
N ASN A 53 1.16 0.86 -0.55
CA ASN A 53 1.08 -0.28 0.36
C ASN A 53 -0.15 -0.16 1.30
N PRO A 54 -1.34 -0.67 0.92
CA PRO A 54 -2.49 -0.62 1.80
C PRO A 54 -2.26 -1.43 3.07
N VAL A 55 -2.57 -0.83 4.22
CA VAL A 55 -2.46 -1.44 5.55
C VAL A 55 -3.57 -0.89 6.45
N GLY A 56 -3.65 -1.39 7.68
CA GLY A 56 -4.69 -0.99 8.59
C GLY A 56 -5.92 -1.89 8.49
N ALA A 57 -6.92 -1.56 9.27
CA ALA A 57 -8.21 -2.21 9.33
C ALA A 57 -9.31 -1.16 9.55
N HIS A 58 -10.58 -1.55 9.45
CA HIS A 58 -11.64 -0.60 9.76
C HIS A 58 -11.65 -0.28 11.27
N PRO A 59 -11.82 1.00 11.67
CA PRO A 59 -11.77 1.41 13.08
C PRO A 59 -12.77 0.71 14.01
N SER A 60 -13.84 0.11 13.44
CA SER A 60 -14.79 -0.70 14.22
C SER A 60 -14.20 -2.01 14.75
N GLY A 61 -13.06 -2.49 14.22
CA GLY A 61 -12.51 -3.81 14.52
C GLY A 61 -13.30 -5.00 13.93
N GLN A 62 -14.29 -4.74 13.07
CA GLN A 62 -15.12 -5.79 12.44
C GLN A 62 -14.58 -6.25 11.09
N ILE A 63 -13.78 -5.42 10.44
CA ILE A 63 -13.18 -5.69 9.11
C ILE A 63 -11.67 -5.55 9.24
N GLY A 64 -10.93 -6.57 8.80
CA GLY A 64 -9.48 -6.59 8.79
C GLY A 64 -8.94 -7.57 7.76
N GLU A 65 -7.63 -7.77 7.74
CA GLU A 65 -6.93 -8.62 6.78
C GLU A 65 -6.64 -9.99 7.40
N ASP A 66 -7.09 -11.06 6.76
CA ASP A 66 -6.82 -12.46 7.17
C ASP A 66 -6.28 -13.26 5.98
N PRO A 67 -5.00 -13.10 5.63
CA PRO A 67 -4.39 -13.83 4.52
C PRO A 67 -4.32 -15.32 4.83
N GLN A 68 -4.70 -16.14 3.87
CA GLN A 68 -4.57 -17.58 3.96
C GLN A 68 -3.09 -17.99 3.81
N GLY A 69 -2.58 -18.77 4.75
CA GLY A 69 -1.19 -19.23 4.76
C GLY A 69 -0.20 -18.20 5.33
N ILE A 70 0.97 -18.10 4.70
CA ILE A 70 2.02 -17.15 5.11
C ILE A 70 1.74 -15.78 4.47
N PRO A 71 1.59 -14.71 5.29
CA PRO A 71 1.41 -13.37 4.73
C PRO A 71 2.58 -12.93 3.85
N ASN A 72 2.27 -12.33 2.70
CA ASN A 72 3.27 -11.75 1.82
C ASN A 72 3.54 -10.26 2.14
N ASN A 73 2.61 -9.61 2.85
CA ASN A 73 2.68 -8.21 3.25
C ASN A 73 3.20 -8.05 4.67
N LEU A 74 3.86 -6.93 4.95
CA LEU A 74 4.48 -6.65 6.24
C LEU A 74 3.45 -6.62 7.38
N MET A 75 2.40 -5.80 7.28
CA MET A 75 1.47 -5.52 8.37
C MET A 75 0.78 -6.78 8.91
N PRO A 76 0.17 -7.65 8.08
CA PRO A 76 -0.43 -8.89 8.61
C PRO A 76 0.60 -9.85 9.20
N PHE A 77 1.85 -9.85 8.71
CA PHE A 77 2.91 -10.66 9.31
C PHE A 77 3.27 -10.13 10.71
N VAL A 78 3.48 -8.82 10.86
CA VAL A 78 3.74 -8.14 12.15
C VAL A 78 2.60 -8.42 13.14
N ALA A 79 1.35 -8.28 12.70
CA ALA A 79 0.16 -8.55 13.52
C ALA A 79 0.10 -10.02 13.99
N GLN A 80 0.45 -10.98 13.11
CA GLN A 80 0.51 -12.40 13.46
C GLN A 80 1.65 -12.74 14.43
N VAL A 81 2.77 -12.02 14.39
CA VAL A 81 3.84 -12.14 15.40
C VAL A 81 3.36 -11.58 16.74
N ALA A 82 2.81 -10.38 16.76
CA ALA A 82 2.35 -9.72 17.98
C ALA A 82 1.23 -10.51 18.71
N VAL A 83 0.36 -11.22 17.98
CA VAL A 83 -0.69 -12.07 18.58
C VAL A 83 -0.20 -13.48 18.92
N GLY A 84 1.07 -13.82 18.62
CA GLY A 84 1.70 -15.09 18.96
C GLY A 84 1.44 -16.23 17.97
N ARG A 85 0.92 -15.97 16.78
CA ARG A 85 0.78 -16.98 15.71
C ARG A 85 2.11 -17.34 15.06
N ARG A 86 3.10 -16.44 15.13
CA ARG A 86 4.46 -16.60 14.59
C ARG A 86 5.50 -16.20 15.60
N GLU A 87 6.66 -16.83 15.53
CA GLU A 87 7.75 -16.57 16.48
C GLU A 87 8.42 -15.22 16.26
N ARG A 88 8.69 -14.86 15.01
CA ARG A 88 9.42 -13.64 14.65
C ARG A 88 9.12 -13.19 13.23
N LEU A 89 9.46 -11.95 12.93
CA LEU A 89 9.44 -11.34 11.60
C LEU A 89 10.81 -11.47 10.93
N SER A 90 10.87 -11.85 9.65
CA SER A 90 12.06 -11.70 8.83
C SER A 90 12.05 -10.35 8.14
N VAL A 91 13.03 -9.49 8.44
CA VAL A 91 13.25 -8.18 7.82
C VAL A 91 14.27 -8.37 6.69
N PHE A 92 13.84 -8.14 5.44
CA PHE A 92 14.65 -8.38 4.26
C PHE A 92 15.51 -7.16 3.89
N GLY A 93 16.83 -7.29 4.16
CA GLY A 93 17.82 -6.24 3.99
C GLY A 93 17.90 -5.30 5.19
N GLY A 94 19.15 -5.05 5.64
CA GLY A 94 19.47 -4.12 6.72
C GLY A 94 20.60 -3.18 6.34
N ASP A 95 20.88 -3.07 5.04
CA ASP A 95 22.02 -2.34 4.46
C ASP A 95 21.60 -1.41 3.30
N TYR A 96 20.29 -1.04 3.23
CA TYR A 96 19.82 -0.03 2.29
C TYR A 96 20.30 1.38 2.69
N GLU A 97 20.43 2.27 1.72
CA GLU A 97 20.71 3.69 1.95
C GLU A 97 19.45 4.42 2.47
N THR A 98 19.03 4.05 3.67
CA THR A 98 17.87 4.60 4.40
C THR A 98 18.29 4.89 5.84
N THR A 99 17.43 5.52 6.61
CA THR A 99 17.77 5.98 7.98
C THR A 99 18.17 4.83 8.91
N ASP A 100 17.51 3.67 8.82
CA ASP A 100 17.76 2.50 9.67
C ASP A 100 18.29 1.28 8.91
N GLY A 101 18.60 1.46 7.64
CA GLY A 101 19.11 0.41 6.76
C GLY A 101 18.03 -0.51 6.18
N THR A 102 16.76 -0.38 6.58
CA THR A 102 15.67 -1.20 6.04
C THR A 102 14.91 -0.48 4.94
N GLY A 103 14.16 -1.23 4.13
CA GLY A 103 13.44 -0.65 2.99
C GLY A 103 12.28 0.26 3.43
N GLU A 104 12.13 1.42 2.77
CA GLU A 104 11.05 2.38 3.00
C GLU A 104 9.92 2.19 1.99
N ARG A 105 8.69 2.21 2.47
CA ARG A 105 7.47 2.09 1.65
C ARG A 105 6.45 3.13 2.07
N ASP A 106 5.65 3.57 1.10
CA ASP A 106 4.47 4.40 1.34
C ASP A 106 3.32 3.49 1.78
N TYR A 107 3.01 3.52 3.07
CA TYR A 107 1.88 2.80 3.64
C TYR A 107 0.66 3.72 3.71
N ILE A 108 -0.44 3.26 3.15
CA ILE A 108 -1.72 3.98 3.16
C ILE A 108 -2.76 3.22 3.95
N HIS A 109 -3.52 3.93 4.79
CA HIS A 109 -4.60 3.31 5.52
C HIS A 109 -5.71 2.82 4.57
N VAL A 110 -6.19 1.60 4.76
CA VAL A 110 -7.19 0.98 3.87
C VAL A 110 -8.49 1.79 3.75
N VAL A 111 -8.88 2.54 4.80
CA VAL A 111 -10.05 3.43 4.74
C VAL A 111 -9.76 4.67 3.90
N ASP A 112 -8.58 5.30 4.03
CA ASP A 112 -8.19 6.42 3.14
C ASP A 112 -8.17 5.96 1.69
N LEU A 113 -7.66 4.75 1.44
CA LEU A 113 -7.69 4.16 0.10
C LEU A 113 -9.12 4.01 -0.42
N ALA A 114 -10.05 3.51 0.40
CA ALA A 114 -11.47 3.39 0.03
C ALA A 114 -12.10 4.75 -0.25
N GLU A 115 -11.82 5.76 0.56
CA GLU A 115 -12.26 7.15 0.33
C GLU A 115 -11.70 7.71 -0.98
N GLY A 116 -10.45 7.38 -1.34
CA GLY A 116 -9.86 7.73 -2.64
C GLY A 116 -10.58 7.11 -3.84
N HIS A 117 -11.12 5.90 -3.70
CA HIS A 117 -11.97 5.29 -4.74
C HIS A 117 -13.28 6.06 -4.92
N VAL A 118 -13.91 6.47 -3.82
CA VAL A 118 -15.15 7.26 -3.87
C VAL A 118 -14.88 8.60 -4.55
N ALA A 119 -13.82 9.31 -4.15
CA ALA A 119 -13.44 10.59 -4.75
C ALA A 119 -13.15 10.44 -6.26
N ALA A 120 -12.49 9.37 -6.68
CA ALA A 120 -12.25 9.11 -8.10
C ALA A 120 -13.55 8.87 -8.88
N LEU A 121 -14.51 8.13 -8.32
CA LEU A 121 -15.84 7.90 -8.95
C LEU A 121 -16.63 9.20 -9.06
N GLU A 122 -16.62 10.04 -8.03
CA GLU A 122 -17.27 11.37 -8.06
C GLU A 122 -16.64 12.29 -9.12
N HIS A 123 -15.30 12.26 -9.22
CA HIS A 123 -14.57 13.00 -10.25
C HIS A 123 -14.93 12.53 -11.66
N LEU A 124 -14.96 11.21 -11.93
CA LEU A 124 -15.39 10.69 -13.22
C LEU A 124 -16.82 11.11 -13.56
N ALA A 125 -17.74 11.06 -12.60
CA ALA A 125 -19.13 11.47 -12.82
C ALA A 125 -19.26 12.96 -13.18
N ALA A 126 -18.38 13.82 -12.64
CA ALA A 126 -18.33 15.24 -12.91
C ALA A 126 -17.63 15.60 -14.23
N HIS A 127 -16.79 14.70 -14.77
CA HIS A 127 -15.95 14.95 -15.95
C HIS A 127 -16.13 13.85 -17.01
N PRO A 128 -17.29 13.77 -17.68
CA PRO A 128 -17.63 12.66 -18.58
C PRO A 128 -16.69 12.51 -19.81
N GLU A 129 -15.86 13.51 -20.10
CA GLU A 129 -14.90 13.53 -21.21
C GLU A 129 -13.50 13.05 -20.84
N ILE A 130 -13.23 12.71 -19.57
CA ILE A 130 -11.85 12.49 -19.08
C ILE A 130 -11.15 11.27 -19.69
N GLY A 131 -11.91 10.28 -20.17
CA GLY A 131 -11.37 9.02 -20.71
C GLY A 131 -10.68 8.20 -19.62
N ALA A 132 -9.42 7.82 -19.84
CA ALA A 132 -8.61 7.12 -18.85
C ALA A 132 -7.68 8.09 -18.10
N ARG A 133 -7.74 8.07 -16.77
CA ARG A 133 -6.92 8.92 -15.92
C ARG A 133 -6.29 8.14 -14.77
N ALA A 134 -4.97 8.32 -14.58
CA ALA A 134 -4.23 7.66 -13.51
C ALA A 134 -4.06 8.61 -12.30
N TRP A 135 -4.25 8.06 -11.09
CA TRP A 135 -3.97 8.72 -9.81
C TRP A 135 -3.21 7.79 -8.87
N ASN A 136 -2.13 8.28 -8.30
CA ASN A 136 -1.44 7.60 -7.22
C ASN A 136 -2.22 7.77 -5.91
N LEU A 137 -2.49 6.67 -5.23
CA LEU A 137 -3.10 6.66 -3.90
C LEU A 137 -2.07 6.18 -2.87
N GLY A 138 -1.48 7.14 -2.18
CA GLY A 138 -0.46 6.99 -1.15
C GLY A 138 -0.49 8.16 -0.17
N THR A 139 0.44 8.18 0.77
CA THR A 139 0.61 9.28 1.73
C THR A 139 1.61 10.32 1.26
N GLY A 140 2.47 9.96 0.31
CA GLY A 140 3.60 10.78 -0.14
C GLY A 140 4.82 10.68 0.77
N HIS A 141 4.83 9.73 1.70
CA HIS A 141 5.92 9.53 2.66
C HIS A 141 6.36 8.06 2.69
N GLY A 142 7.69 7.84 2.81
CA GLY A 142 8.25 6.54 3.09
C GLY A 142 8.28 6.28 4.60
N THR A 143 7.87 5.08 5.01
CA THR A 143 8.06 4.57 6.36
C THR A 143 8.90 3.29 6.28
N SER A 144 9.93 3.16 7.10
CA SER A 144 10.80 1.99 7.08
C SER A 144 10.14 0.78 7.74
N VAL A 145 10.71 -0.41 7.49
CA VAL A 145 10.21 -1.65 8.12
C VAL A 145 10.35 -1.57 9.64
N LEU A 146 11.47 -1.07 10.17
CA LEU A 146 11.69 -0.98 11.62
C LEU A 146 10.86 0.13 12.26
N GLU A 147 10.62 1.26 11.58
CA GLU A 147 9.66 2.27 12.05
C GLU A 147 8.25 1.68 12.18
N MET A 148 7.80 0.89 11.18
CA MET A 148 6.50 0.23 11.24
C MET A 148 6.42 -0.79 12.37
N VAL A 149 7.46 -1.59 12.60
CA VAL A 149 7.54 -2.54 13.71
C VAL A 149 7.42 -1.80 15.04
N LYS A 150 8.19 -0.72 15.24
CA LYS A 150 8.16 0.07 16.46
C LYS A 150 6.80 0.73 16.69
N ALA A 151 6.18 1.28 15.65
CA ALA A 151 4.84 1.85 15.75
C ALA A 151 3.80 0.78 16.16
N PHE A 152 3.94 -0.43 15.63
CA PHE A 152 3.04 -1.54 15.97
C PHE A 152 3.25 -2.04 17.40
N GLU A 153 4.49 -2.09 17.90
CA GLU A 153 4.79 -2.40 19.31
C GLU A 153 4.14 -1.41 20.26
N VAL A 154 4.21 -0.11 19.93
CA VAL A 154 3.55 0.95 20.73
C VAL A 154 2.03 0.77 20.72
N ALA A 155 1.43 0.54 19.54
CA ALA A 155 -0.02 0.40 19.40
C ALA A 155 -0.57 -0.86 20.06
N SER A 156 0.17 -1.97 20.03
CA SER A 156 -0.26 -3.26 20.55
C SER A 156 0.11 -3.50 22.02
N GLY A 157 1.14 -2.80 22.53
CA GLY A 157 1.77 -3.14 23.80
C GLY A 157 2.45 -4.51 23.79
N ARG A 158 2.78 -5.04 22.63
CA ARG A 158 3.42 -6.35 22.42
C ARG A 158 4.75 -6.18 21.72
N GLU A 159 5.74 -6.95 22.14
CA GLU A 159 7.00 -7.08 21.43
C GLU A 159 6.80 -7.81 20.10
N VAL A 160 7.49 -7.36 19.05
CA VAL A 160 7.53 -8.00 17.73
C VAL A 160 8.97 -8.43 17.44
N PRO A 161 9.39 -9.62 17.90
CA PRO A 161 10.71 -10.14 17.61
C PRO A 161 10.97 -10.20 16.10
N TYR A 162 12.16 -9.79 15.67
CA TYR A 162 12.55 -9.85 14.27
C TYR A 162 14.01 -10.30 14.10
N GLU A 163 14.32 -10.75 12.88
CA GLU A 163 15.69 -10.99 12.43
C GLU A 163 15.90 -10.31 11.07
N ILE A 164 17.07 -9.71 10.88
CA ILE A 164 17.47 -9.15 9.58
C ILE A 164 18.06 -10.27 8.74
N THR A 165 17.54 -10.40 7.51
CA THR A 165 17.97 -11.40 6.53
C THR A 165 18.45 -10.72 5.25
N ASP A 166 18.95 -11.49 4.28
CA ASP A 166 19.40 -10.96 3.00
C ASP A 166 18.28 -10.22 2.24
N ARG A 167 18.65 -9.26 1.38
CA ARG A 167 17.72 -8.54 0.51
C ARG A 167 16.98 -9.51 -0.42
N ARG A 168 15.69 -9.25 -0.63
CA ARG A 168 14.96 -9.95 -1.69
C ARG A 168 15.36 -9.40 -3.06
N PRO A 169 15.56 -10.26 -4.07
CA PRO A 169 15.85 -9.81 -5.42
C PRO A 169 14.77 -8.85 -5.96
N GLY A 170 15.20 -7.69 -6.43
CA GLY A 170 14.30 -6.69 -7.02
C GLY A 170 13.63 -5.73 -6.03
N ASP A 171 13.91 -5.83 -4.72
CA ASP A 171 13.45 -4.84 -3.76
C ASP A 171 14.22 -3.51 -3.92
N LEU A 172 13.48 -2.41 -3.84
CA LEU A 172 14.01 -1.04 -3.86
C LEU A 172 14.23 -0.54 -2.44
N ALA A 173 15.24 0.33 -2.26
CA ALA A 173 15.49 0.97 -0.98
C ALA A 173 14.29 1.82 -0.53
N VAL A 174 13.80 2.70 -1.42
CA VAL A 174 12.76 3.69 -1.11
C VAL A 174 11.69 3.70 -2.19
N VAL A 175 10.41 3.68 -1.79
CA VAL A 175 9.25 3.73 -2.70
C VAL A 175 8.12 4.53 -2.04
N TYR A 176 7.82 5.73 -2.54
CA TYR A 176 6.65 6.50 -2.13
C TYR A 176 6.07 7.34 -3.28
N ALA A 177 4.79 7.70 -3.14
CA ALA A 177 4.01 8.39 -4.17
C ALA A 177 4.33 9.88 -4.26
N ASP A 178 4.19 10.44 -5.44
CA ASP A 178 3.72 11.81 -5.58
C ASP A 178 2.18 11.77 -5.56
N THR A 179 1.57 12.47 -4.62
CA THR A 179 0.12 12.50 -4.41
C THR A 179 -0.53 13.81 -4.88
N THR A 180 0.25 14.68 -5.52
CA THR A 180 -0.19 16.02 -5.94
C THR A 180 -1.39 15.95 -6.87
N ARG A 181 -1.37 15.05 -7.86
CA ARG A 181 -2.47 14.90 -8.81
C ARG A 181 -3.78 14.48 -8.14
N ALA A 182 -3.73 13.51 -7.23
CA ALA A 182 -4.92 13.09 -6.48
C ALA A 182 -5.47 14.23 -5.61
N ALA A 183 -4.59 15.00 -4.98
CA ALA A 183 -4.98 16.15 -4.19
C ALA A 183 -5.64 17.26 -5.02
N ASP A 184 -5.07 17.59 -6.17
CA ASP A 184 -5.51 18.72 -6.98
C ASP A 184 -6.76 18.39 -7.79
N GLU A 185 -6.87 17.18 -8.34
CA GLU A 185 -7.98 16.78 -9.20
C GLU A 185 -9.13 16.14 -8.42
N LEU A 186 -8.85 15.27 -7.46
CA LEU A 186 -9.88 14.58 -6.67
C LEU A 186 -10.27 15.32 -5.40
N GLY A 187 -9.50 16.35 -4.97
CA GLY A 187 -9.67 16.99 -3.67
C GLY A 187 -9.41 16.03 -2.51
N TRP A 188 -8.75 14.90 -2.76
CA TRP A 188 -8.53 13.83 -1.80
C TRP A 188 -7.09 13.82 -1.29
N ARG A 189 -6.96 13.60 0.01
CA ARG A 189 -5.69 13.39 0.71
C ARG A 189 -5.89 12.36 1.81
N THR A 190 -4.83 11.63 2.14
CA THR A 190 -4.83 10.77 3.33
C THR A 190 -4.97 11.59 4.60
N SER A 191 -5.65 11.04 5.59
CA SER A 191 -5.87 11.68 6.89
C SER A 191 -5.39 10.84 8.07
N ARG A 192 -5.17 9.55 7.87
CA ARG A 192 -4.80 8.58 8.91
C ARG A 192 -3.29 8.37 8.93
N THR A 193 -2.76 8.28 10.16
CA THR A 193 -1.32 8.14 10.42
C THR A 193 -0.89 6.67 10.47
N VAL A 194 0.42 6.43 10.56
CA VAL A 194 0.99 5.09 10.78
C VAL A 194 0.49 4.51 12.12
N GLU A 195 0.35 5.35 13.14
CA GLU A 195 -0.20 4.96 14.43
C GLU A 195 -1.64 4.49 14.32
N ASP A 196 -2.48 5.19 13.53
CA ASP A 196 -3.86 4.76 13.25
C ASP A 196 -3.89 3.41 12.52
N MET A 197 -3.03 3.24 11.52
CA MET A 197 -2.89 1.97 10.78
C MET A 197 -2.57 0.81 11.71
N CYS A 198 -1.60 1.01 12.61
CA CYS A 198 -1.19 0.01 13.60
C CYS A 198 -2.29 -0.27 14.62
N ALA A 199 -2.91 0.78 15.18
CA ALA A 199 -3.95 0.65 16.20
C ALA A 199 -5.18 -0.08 15.66
N ASP A 200 -5.63 0.26 14.45
CA ASP A 200 -6.80 -0.36 13.84
C ASP A 200 -6.53 -1.82 13.43
N THR A 201 -5.32 -2.10 12.89
CA THR A 201 -4.88 -3.47 12.64
C THR A 201 -4.87 -4.30 13.93
N TRP A 202 -4.30 -3.76 15.01
CA TRP A 202 -4.23 -4.48 16.28
C TRP A 202 -5.61 -4.70 16.90
N ARG A 203 -6.51 -3.71 16.81
CA ARG A 203 -7.90 -3.85 17.29
C ARG A 203 -8.59 -5.04 16.63
N TRP A 204 -8.46 -5.19 15.32
CA TRP A 204 -9.01 -6.32 14.60
C TRP A 204 -8.29 -7.63 14.95
N GLN A 205 -6.95 -7.66 14.85
CA GLN A 205 -6.18 -8.90 15.04
C GLN A 205 -6.28 -9.44 16.46
N SER A 206 -6.31 -8.58 17.49
CA SER A 206 -6.46 -9.00 18.89
C SER A 206 -7.85 -9.61 19.17
N ALA A 207 -8.89 -9.13 18.51
CA ALA A 207 -10.24 -9.70 18.58
C ALA A 207 -10.38 -10.97 17.73
N ASN A 208 -9.52 -11.16 16.72
CA ASN A 208 -9.52 -12.29 15.79
C ASN A 208 -8.15 -12.96 15.74
N PRO A 209 -7.65 -13.55 16.85
CA PRO A 209 -6.28 -14.04 16.91
C PRO A 209 -6.01 -15.19 15.93
N GLN A 210 -7.03 -15.91 15.50
CA GLN A 210 -6.94 -16.99 14.51
C GLN A 210 -7.51 -16.63 13.14
N GLY A 211 -7.84 -15.36 12.90
CA GLY A 211 -8.52 -14.90 11.70
C GLY A 211 -10.02 -14.89 11.82
N PHE A 212 -10.73 -14.78 10.68
CA PHE A 212 -12.19 -14.86 10.68
C PHE A 212 -12.67 -16.24 11.16
N PRO A 213 -13.76 -16.30 11.94
CA PRO A 213 -14.38 -17.59 12.25
C PRO A 213 -14.84 -18.25 10.95
N GLY A 214 -14.45 -19.52 10.76
CA GLY A 214 -14.82 -20.33 9.60
C GLY A 214 -16.29 -20.73 9.61
#